data_3c1ebbabd1dda322e11a683a74cab4e8
#
_entry.id   3c1ebbabd1dda322e11a683a74cab4e8
#
_cell.length_a   1.000
_cell.length_b   1.000
_cell.length_c   1.000
_cell.angle_alpha   90.00
_cell.angle_beta   90.00
_cell.angle_gamma   90.00
#
_symmetry.space_group_name_H-M   'P 1'
#
loop_
_entity.id
_entity.type
_entity.pdbx_description
1 polymer ?
#
loop_
_entity_poly.entity_id
_entity_poly.type
_entity_poly.pdbx_seq_one_letter_code
_entity_poly.pdbx_strand_id
1 'polypeptide(L)'
;MQDDDKREIALFGSFDDEEIGSRMSNNMIRVKSGSTVPEVMRELISQAADNDNISTIYVVDAKGIYTGAIDLKDLIIARQDTDLYDITTSSYPYVYANEPIDDCIDILKDYSEDSIPVLDPENRLIGALTAQDVTALVDEEMGEDYAKLAGLASEEDLREPVLMSISKRLPWLIILLLLGMVVSSVVGLFEHVVESLTLVVCFQSLVLDMAGNVGTQSTQIGRASCRERV
;
A
#
# COMPACT_ATOMS: atom_id res chain seq x y z
N MET A 1 -13.58 -5.05 -27.51
CA MET A 1 -12.80 -4.06 -26.78
C MET A 1 -13.36 -2.70 -27.18
N GLN A 2 -14.25 -2.17 -26.36
CA GLN A 2 -14.97 -0.93 -26.61
C GLN A 2 -14.01 0.26 -26.48
N ASP A 3 -14.36 1.43 -27.01
CA ASP A 3 -13.50 2.62 -26.93
C ASP A 3 -13.31 3.12 -25.48
N ASP A 4 -14.24 2.74 -24.58
CA ASP A 4 -14.12 3.02 -23.14
C ASP A 4 -13.00 2.19 -22.48
N ASP A 5 -12.85 0.89 -22.79
CA ASP A 5 -11.78 0.04 -22.27
C ASP A 5 -10.38 0.59 -22.62
N LYS A 6 -10.24 1.18 -23.81
CA LYS A 6 -8.96 1.77 -24.24
C LYS A 6 -8.62 3.06 -23.50
N ARG A 7 -9.63 3.86 -23.16
CA ARG A 7 -9.44 5.08 -22.38
C ARG A 7 -9.06 4.77 -20.94
N GLU A 8 -9.67 3.75 -20.35
CA GLU A 8 -9.33 3.26 -19.03
C GLU A 8 -7.91 2.75 -18.95
N ILE A 9 -7.51 1.86 -19.86
CA ILE A 9 -6.14 1.35 -19.94
C ILE A 9 -5.13 2.51 -20.14
N ALA A 10 -5.49 3.52 -20.95
CA ALA A 10 -4.63 4.69 -21.15
C ALA A 10 -4.56 5.57 -19.88
N LEU A 11 -5.64 5.66 -19.12
CA LEU A 11 -5.67 6.39 -17.86
C LEU A 11 -4.80 5.70 -16.81
N PHE A 12 -4.98 4.39 -16.58
CA PHE A 12 -4.18 3.62 -15.62
C PHE A 12 -2.69 3.60 -16.00
N GLY A 13 -2.37 3.50 -17.28
CA GLY A 13 -0.98 3.55 -17.77
C GLY A 13 -0.35 4.95 -17.79
N SER A 14 -1.06 6.00 -17.36
CA SER A 14 -0.53 7.36 -17.26
C SER A 14 0.06 7.69 -15.88
N PHE A 15 -0.22 6.87 -14.88
CA PHE A 15 0.32 7.01 -13.53
C PHE A 15 1.63 6.24 -13.38
N ASP A 16 2.51 6.73 -12.52
CA ASP A 16 3.75 6.03 -12.17
C ASP A 16 3.43 4.81 -11.29
N ASP A 17 4.26 3.77 -11.32
CA ASP A 17 4.05 2.54 -10.52
C ASP A 17 4.03 2.82 -9.01
N GLU A 18 4.64 3.92 -8.56
CA GLU A 18 4.65 4.39 -7.17
C GLU A 18 3.44 5.26 -6.79
N GLU A 19 2.54 5.58 -7.73
CA GLU A 19 1.36 6.40 -7.49
C GLU A 19 0.12 5.53 -7.25
N ILE A 20 -0.79 5.98 -6.38
CA ILE A 20 -2.08 5.32 -6.08
C ILE A 20 -2.90 5.04 -7.35
N GLY A 21 -2.83 5.94 -8.33
CA GLY A 21 -3.55 5.81 -9.60
C GLY A 21 -3.18 4.56 -10.41
N SER A 22 -1.96 4.03 -10.25
CA SER A 22 -1.52 2.80 -10.90
C SER A 22 -2.18 1.53 -10.34
N ARG A 23 -2.68 1.60 -9.10
CA ARG A 23 -3.25 0.48 -8.34
C ARG A 23 -4.78 0.53 -8.23
N MET A 24 -5.42 1.62 -8.67
CA MET A 24 -6.88 1.74 -8.64
C MET A 24 -7.54 0.82 -9.65
N SER A 25 -8.80 0.49 -9.38
CA SER A 25 -9.67 -0.26 -10.28
C SER A 25 -10.90 0.55 -10.66
N ASN A 26 -11.57 0.17 -11.76
CA ASN A 26 -12.88 0.71 -12.13
C ASN A 26 -14.04 -0.10 -11.50
N ASN A 27 -13.73 -1.02 -10.60
CA ASN A 27 -14.72 -1.85 -9.90
C ASN A 27 -15.45 -1.03 -8.82
N MET A 28 -16.33 -0.14 -9.25
CA MET A 28 -17.07 0.77 -8.40
C MET A 28 -18.45 1.10 -8.93
N ILE A 29 -19.39 1.37 -8.02
CA ILE A 29 -20.73 1.86 -8.35
C ILE A 29 -20.76 3.38 -8.18
N ARG A 30 -21.14 4.10 -9.22
CA ARG A 30 -21.29 5.56 -9.19
C ARG A 30 -22.70 5.99 -9.57
N VAL A 31 -23.25 6.94 -8.81
CA VAL A 31 -24.59 7.49 -9.00
C VAL A 31 -24.56 9.01 -8.96
N LYS A 32 -25.58 9.66 -9.55
CA LYS A 32 -25.63 11.12 -9.59
C LYS A 32 -26.27 11.68 -8.32
N SER A 33 -25.68 12.74 -7.80
CA SER A 33 -26.29 13.55 -6.75
C SER A 33 -27.64 14.12 -7.24
N GLY A 34 -28.66 14.07 -6.40
CA GLY A 34 -30.02 14.52 -6.77
C GLY A 34 -30.88 13.45 -7.44
N SER A 35 -30.39 12.22 -7.61
CA SER A 35 -31.23 11.07 -7.95
C SER A 35 -32.11 10.67 -6.77
N THR A 36 -33.23 10.05 -7.03
CA THR A 36 -34.08 9.45 -5.99
C THR A 36 -33.60 8.05 -5.60
N VAL A 37 -33.92 7.57 -4.39
CA VAL A 37 -33.56 6.23 -3.91
C VAL A 37 -33.95 5.12 -4.92
N PRO A 38 -35.16 5.12 -5.55
CA PRO A 38 -35.49 4.13 -6.58
C PRO A 38 -34.65 4.24 -7.85
N GLU A 39 -34.17 5.42 -8.21
CA GLU A 39 -33.28 5.62 -9.37
C GLU A 39 -31.89 5.08 -9.07
N VAL A 40 -31.34 5.40 -7.91
CA VAL A 40 -30.07 4.89 -7.44
C VAL A 40 -30.08 3.36 -7.37
N MET A 41 -31.16 2.76 -6.84
CA MET A 41 -31.31 1.31 -6.79
C MET A 41 -31.31 0.66 -8.18
N ARG A 42 -31.96 1.29 -9.17
CA ARG A 42 -31.95 0.79 -10.55
C ARG A 42 -30.56 0.90 -11.18
N GLU A 43 -29.86 1.99 -10.92
CA GLU A 43 -28.51 2.22 -11.41
C GLU A 43 -27.52 1.23 -10.80
N LEU A 44 -27.62 1.01 -9.47
CA LEU A 44 -26.88 -0.03 -8.77
C LEU A 44 -27.08 -1.42 -9.41
N ILE A 45 -28.32 -1.85 -9.61
CA ILE A 45 -28.60 -3.16 -10.21
C ILE A 45 -28.03 -3.27 -11.63
N SER A 46 -28.05 -2.19 -12.39
CA SER A 46 -27.48 -2.17 -13.74
C SER A 46 -25.96 -2.30 -13.72
N GLN A 47 -25.30 -1.60 -12.82
CA GLN A 47 -23.82 -1.59 -12.72
C GLN A 47 -23.28 -2.84 -11.99
N ALA A 48 -24.05 -3.44 -11.07
CA ALA A 48 -23.68 -4.64 -10.32
C ALA A 48 -23.51 -5.90 -11.19
N ALA A 49 -23.93 -5.86 -12.46
CA ALA A 49 -23.65 -6.95 -13.39
C ALA A 49 -22.16 -7.03 -13.80
N ASP A 50 -21.48 -5.88 -13.80
CA ASP A 50 -20.10 -5.72 -14.25
C ASP A 50 -19.12 -5.40 -13.11
N ASN A 51 -19.63 -5.14 -11.89
CA ASN A 51 -18.85 -4.74 -10.73
C ASN A 51 -19.15 -5.64 -9.52
N ASP A 52 -18.10 -6.16 -8.90
CA ASP A 52 -18.20 -6.97 -7.68
C ASP A 52 -18.23 -6.11 -6.40
N ASN A 53 -17.67 -4.91 -6.45
CA ASN A 53 -17.66 -3.97 -5.33
C ASN A 53 -18.94 -3.15 -5.29
N ILE A 54 -19.98 -3.71 -4.67
CA ILE A 54 -21.32 -3.13 -4.56
C ILE A 54 -21.64 -2.57 -3.15
N SER A 55 -20.77 -2.81 -2.18
CA SER A 55 -21.00 -2.40 -0.78
C SER A 55 -21.03 -0.89 -0.61
N THR A 56 -20.19 -0.17 -1.38
CA THR A 56 -20.07 1.28 -1.34
C THR A 56 -20.51 1.88 -2.68
N ILE A 57 -21.44 2.82 -2.62
CA ILE A 57 -21.96 3.54 -3.78
C ILE A 57 -21.45 4.97 -3.74
N TYR A 58 -20.71 5.39 -4.75
CA TYR A 58 -20.14 6.74 -4.82
C TYR A 58 -21.09 7.72 -5.48
N VAL A 59 -21.28 8.86 -4.82
CA VAL A 59 -22.16 9.94 -5.30
C VAL A 59 -21.29 11.00 -5.97
N VAL A 60 -21.66 11.33 -7.23
CA VAL A 60 -20.97 12.36 -8.02
C VAL A 60 -21.96 13.41 -8.51
N ASP A 61 -21.50 14.63 -8.72
CA ASP A 61 -22.32 15.68 -9.33
C ASP A 61 -22.44 15.50 -10.87
N ALA A 62 -23.13 16.43 -11.52
CA ALA A 62 -23.29 16.41 -12.99
C ALA A 62 -21.97 16.58 -13.78
N LYS A 63 -20.88 17.00 -13.11
CA LYS A 63 -19.53 17.18 -13.67
C LYS A 63 -18.60 16.02 -13.33
N GLY A 64 -19.09 15.03 -12.57
CA GLY A 64 -18.29 13.91 -12.09
C GLY A 64 -17.49 14.20 -10.82
N ILE A 65 -17.72 15.35 -10.17
CA ILE A 65 -17.07 15.71 -8.91
C ILE A 65 -17.65 14.84 -7.79
N TYR A 66 -16.77 14.24 -7.02
CA TYR A 66 -17.12 13.42 -5.86
C TYR A 66 -17.80 14.26 -4.77
N THR A 67 -18.92 13.78 -4.24
CA THR A 67 -19.70 14.47 -3.19
C THR A 67 -19.84 13.64 -1.92
N GLY A 68 -19.65 12.33 -1.98
CA GLY A 68 -19.74 11.43 -0.83
C GLY A 68 -20.00 10.00 -1.24
N ALA A 69 -20.19 9.14 -0.26
CA ALA A 69 -20.51 7.72 -0.46
C ALA A 69 -21.77 7.33 0.30
N ILE A 70 -22.43 6.30 -0.17
CA ILE A 70 -23.60 5.67 0.47
C ILE A 70 -23.26 4.20 0.72
N ASP A 71 -23.47 3.72 1.93
CA ASP A 71 -23.42 2.30 2.25
C ASP A 71 -24.63 1.60 1.62
N LEU A 72 -24.42 0.46 0.98
CA LEU A 72 -25.48 -0.36 0.41
C LEU A 72 -26.57 -0.68 1.45
N LYS A 73 -26.20 -0.92 2.69
CA LYS A 73 -27.13 -1.16 3.78
C LYS A 73 -28.08 0.02 4.00
N ASP A 74 -27.53 1.24 4.00
CA ASP A 74 -28.32 2.45 4.21
C ASP A 74 -29.27 2.71 3.04
N LEU A 75 -28.82 2.44 1.82
CA LEU A 75 -29.66 2.49 0.64
C LEU A 75 -30.81 1.48 0.69
N ILE A 76 -30.55 0.24 1.16
CA ILE A 76 -31.59 -0.80 1.28
C ILE A 76 -32.66 -0.45 2.34
N ILE A 77 -32.27 0.21 3.42
CA ILE A 77 -33.16 0.59 4.52
C ILE A 77 -33.93 1.87 4.20
N ALA A 78 -33.39 2.70 3.30
CA ALA A 78 -33.99 3.98 2.93
C ALA A 78 -35.39 3.80 2.34
N ARG A 79 -36.27 4.75 2.66
CA ARG A 79 -37.62 4.81 2.05
C ARG A 79 -37.54 5.49 0.71
N GLN A 80 -38.56 5.25 -0.13
CA GLN A 80 -38.61 5.81 -1.49
C GLN A 80 -38.61 7.36 -1.53
N ASP A 81 -39.09 7.97 -0.46
CA ASP A 81 -39.22 9.42 -0.28
C ASP A 81 -38.05 10.04 0.52
N THR A 82 -37.06 9.23 0.92
CA THR A 82 -35.85 9.71 1.62
C THR A 82 -35.00 10.52 0.64
N ASP A 83 -34.52 11.69 1.10
CA ASP A 83 -33.54 12.47 0.33
C ASP A 83 -32.20 11.70 0.31
N LEU A 84 -31.61 11.60 -0.87
CA LEU A 84 -30.31 10.93 -1.04
C LEU A 84 -29.22 11.60 -0.21
N TYR A 85 -29.33 12.90 -0.01
CA TYR A 85 -28.41 13.67 0.82
C TYR A 85 -28.37 13.19 2.28
N ASP A 86 -29.52 12.77 2.83
CA ASP A 86 -29.63 12.33 4.24
C ASP A 86 -28.90 10.99 4.50
N ILE A 87 -28.71 10.17 3.46
CA ILE A 87 -28.02 8.88 3.55
C ILE A 87 -26.61 8.93 2.93
N THR A 88 -26.18 10.09 2.41
CA THR A 88 -24.86 10.27 1.85
C THR A 88 -23.88 10.73 2.93
N THR A 89 -22.81 9.95 3.14
CA THR A 89 -21.70 10.32 4.02
C THR A 89 -20.70 11.17 3.25
N SER A 90 -20.72 12.49 3.49
CA SER A 90 -19.82 13.45 2.84
C SER A 90 -18.40 13.47 3.46
N SER A 91 -18.23 12.94 4.67
CA SER A 91 -16.93 12.78 5.35
C SER A 91 -16.27 11.43 5.05
N TYR A 92 -16.69 10.72 4.01
CA TYR A 92 -16.11 9.45 3.62
C TYR A 92 -14.66 9.66 3.13
N PRO A 93 -13.71 8.80 3.53
CA PRO A 93 -12.31 8.93 3.16
C PRO A 93 -12.09 8.81 1.65
N TYR A 94 -11.09 9.50 1.14
CA TYR A 94 -10.67 9.43 -0.26
C TYR A 94 -9.15 9.65 -0.37
N VAL A 95 -8.58 9.26 -1.51
CA VAL A 95 -7.17 9.50 -1.86
C VAL A 95 -7.09 10.11 -3.26
N TYR A 96 -6.00 10.83 -3.54
CA TYR A 96 -5.74 11.32 -4.90
C TYR A 96 -4.86 10.36 -5.68
N ALA A 97 -5.14 10.21 -6.98
CA ALA A 97 -4.45 9.26 -7.84
C ALA A 97 -2.95 9.54 -7.99
N ASN A 98 -2.53 10.80 -7.87
CA ASN A 98 -1.14 11.24 -7.95
C ASN A 98 -0.39 11.25 -6.61
N GLU A 99 -1.03 10.78 -5.54
CA GLU A 99 -0.35 10.64 -4.26
C GLU A 99 0.55 9.39 -4.27
N PRO A 100 1.76 9.47 -3.67
CA PRO A 100 2.61 8.30 -3.49
C PRO A 100 1.92 7.23 -2.63
N ILE A 101 2.09 5.96 -2.98
CA ILE A 101 1.53 4.83 -2.25
C ILE A 101 1.99 4.86 -0.78
N ASP A 102 3.27 5.13 -0.54
CA ASP A 102 3.88 5.17 0.79
C ASP A 102 3.19 6.17 1.73
N ASP A 103 2.84 7.35 1.23
CA ASP A 103 2.18 8.40 2.01
C ASP A 103 0.72 8.05 2.34
N CYS A 104 0.07 7.27 1.47
CA CYS A 104 -1.33 6.88 1.63
C CYS A 104 -1.52 5.61 2.47
N ILE A 105 -0.52 4.74 2.52
CA ILE A 105 -0.64 3.42 3.16
C ILE A 105 -1.06 3.50 4.62
N ASP A 106 -0.51 4.43 5.38
CA ASP A 106 -0.84 4.58 6.80
C ASP A 106 -2.28 5.07 6.99
N ILE A 107 -2.74 5.95 6.10
CA ILE A 107 -4.14 6.38 6.06
C ILE A 107 -5.05 5.22 5.68
N LEU A 108 -4.69 4.48 4.63
CA LEU A 108 -5.47 3.36 4.12
C LEU A 108 -5.63 2.21 5.13
N LYS A 109 -4.62 1.96 5.98
CA LYS A 109 -4.67 0.94 7.04
C LYS A 109 -5.64 1.27 8.17
N ASP A 110 -5.80 2.56 8.47
CA ASP A 110 -6.66 3.02 9.55
C ASP A 110 -8.15 3.02 9.17
N TYR A 111 -8.45 2.89 7.87
CA TYR A 111 -9.81 2.81 7.39
C TYR A 111 -10.32 1.37 7.36
N SER A 112 -11.50 1.16 7.95
CA SER A 112 -12.22 -0.12 7.96
C SER A 112 -13.30 -0.20 6.86
N GLU A 113 -13.20 0.62 5.84
CA GLU A 113 -14.18 0.73 4.76
C GLU A 113 -13.96 -0.37 3.70
N ASP A 114 -15.02 -0.80 3.06
CA ASP A 114 -14.97 -1.85 2.03
C ASP A 114 -14.23 -1.39 0.76
N SER A 115 -14.25 -0.10 0.48
CA SER A 115 -13.49 0.51 -0.61
C SER A 115 -13.30 2.01 -0.41
N ILE A 116 -12.26 2.57 -1.03
CA ILE A 116 -11.88 3.98 -0.93
C ILE A 116 -11.87 4.60 -2.33
N PRO A 117 -12.57 5.73 -2.55
CA PRO A 117 -12.60 6.39 -3.85
C PRO A 117 -11.26 7.07 -4.15
N VAL A 118 -10.82 6.94 -5.39
CA VAL A 118 -9.64 7.61 -5.94
C VAL A 118 -10.08 8.78 -6.80
N LEU A 119 -9.55 9.95 -6.49
CA LEU A 119 -9.92 11.23 -7.14
C LEU A 119 -8.77 11.77 -7.99
N ASP A 120 -9.13 12.55 -9.01
CA ASP A 120 -8.17 13.40 -9.72
C ASP A 120 -7.95 14.73 -8.95
N PRO A 121 -6.96 15.57 -9.35
CA PRO A 121 -6.72 16.87 -8.71
C PRO A 121 -7.92 17.84 -8.78
N GLU A 122 -8.87 17.62 -9.67
CA GLU A 122 -10.11 18.37 -9.79
C GLU A 122 -11.26 17.81 -8.92
N ASN A 123 -10.98 16.85 -8.03
CA ASN A 123 -11.93 16.12 -7.19
C ASN A 123 -12.96 15.28 -7.98
N ARG A 124 -12.64 14.82 -9.18
CA ARG A 124 -13.48 13.91 -9.91
C ARG A 124 -13.17 12.48 -9.52
N LEU A 125 -14.20 11.67 -9.42
CA LEU A 125 -14.05 10.24 -9.16
C LEU A 125 -13.54 9.52 -10.42
N ILE A 126 -12.34 8.94 -10.35
CA ILE A 126 -11.68 8.26 -11.47
C ILE A 126 -11.51 6.75 -11.24
N GLY A 127 -11.50 6.30 -9.99
CA GLY A 127 -11.35 4.89 -9.63
C GLY A 127 -11.70 4.63 -8.17
N ALA A 128 -11.47 3.42 -7.74
CA ALA A 128 -11.56 3.02 -6.33
C ALA A 128 -10.50 1.98 -6.00
N LEU A 129 -10.10 1.92 -4.73
CA LEU A 129 -9.31 0.86 -4.13
C LEU A 129 -10.22 0.02 -3.24
N THR A 130 -10.29 -1.27 -3.48
CA THR A 130 -11.02 -2.19 -2.60
C THR A 130 -10.20 -2.55 -1.37
N ALA A 131 -10.82 -3.08 -0.32
CA ALA A 131 -10.11 -3.58 0.86
C ALA A 131 -9.06 -4.66 0.50
N GLN A 132 -9.30 -5.42 -0.59
CA GLN A 132 -8.33 -6.39 -1.11
C GLN A 132 -7.13 -5.70 -1.74
N ASP A 133 -7.35 -4.64 -2.54
CA ASP A 133 -6.27 -3.85 -3.15
C ASP A 133 -5.42 -3.19 -2.07
N VAL A 134 -6.05 -2.61 -1.06
CA VAL A 134 -5.35 -2.01 0.10
C VAL A 134 -4.52 -3.05 0.84
N THR A 135 -5.07 -4.24 1.09
CA THR A 135 -4.33 -5.33 1.76
C THR A 135 -3.13 -5.76 0.93
N ALA A 136 -3.30 -5.91 -0.39
CA ALA A 136 -2.22 -6.28 -1.30
C ALA A 136 -1.11 -5.22 -1.32
N LEU A 137 -1.46 -3.94 -1.36
CA LEU A 137 -0.51 -2.83 -1.29
C LEU A 137 0.29 -2.83 0.02
N VAL A 138 -0.39 -3.04 1.14
CA VAL A 138 0.25 -3.13 2.46
C VAL A 138 1.22 -4.30 2.53
N ASP A 139 0.84 -5.47 2.01
CA ASP A 139 1.69 -6.67 2.00
C ASP A 139 2.91 -6.48 1.07
N GLU A 140 2.72 -5.84 -0.09
CA GLU A 140 3.79 -5.51 -1.02
C GLU A 140 4.82 -4.58 -0.38
N GLU A 141 4.38 -3.48 0.23
CA GLU A 141 5.22 -2.51 0.92
C GLU A 141 5.98 -3.12 2.11
N MET A 142 5.30 -3.96 2.90
CA MET A 142 5.96 -4.69 3.98
C MET A 142 7.02 -5.64 3.43
N GLY A 143 6.75 -6.30 2.31
CA GLY A 143 7.69 -7.18 1.61
C GLY A 143 8.93 -6.43 1.13
N GLU A 144 8.75 -5.24 0.53
CA GLU A 144 9.85 -4.37 0.12
C GLU A 144 10.74 -3.95 1.28
N ASP A 145 10.13 -3.57 2.37
CA ASP A 145 10.83 -3.17 3.57
C ASP A 145 11.70 -4.29 4.14
N TYR A 146 11.19 -5.53 4.18
CA TYR A 146 11.98 -6.70 4.57
C TYR A 146 13.09 -7.00 3.56
N ALA A 147 12.82 -6.86 2.28
CA ALA A 147 13.81 -7.04 1.23
C ALA A 147 14.95 -6.00 1.35
N LYS A 148 14.61 -4.72 1.54
CA LYS A 148 15.58 -3.64 1.76
C LYS A 148 16.44 -3.89 2.99
N LEU A 149 15.87 -4.38 4.10
CA LEU A 149 16.61 -4.77 5.33
C LEU A 149 17.55 -5.97 5.10
N ALA A 150 17.12 -6.93 4.28
CA ALA A 150 17.93 -8.09 3.93
C ALA A 150 18.98 -7.79 2.81
N GLY A 151 18.99 -6.57 2.27
CA GLY A 151 19.81 -6.19 1.13
C GLY A 151 19.37 -6.87 -0.17
N LEU A 152 18.11 -7.24 -0.25
CA LEU A 152 17.45 -7.80 -1.44
C LEU A 152 16.77 -6.67 -2.20
N ALA A 153 16.66 -6.79 -3.53
CA ALA A 153 15.77 -5.94 -4.30
C ALA A 153 14.33 -6.44 -4.13
N SER A 154 13.37 -5.53 -4.04
CA SER A 154 11.95 -5.83 -3.84
C SER A 154 11.35 -6.70 -4.96
N GLU A 155 11.84 -6.54 -6.17
CA GLU A 155 11.40 -7.30 -7.34
C GLU A 155 12.31 -8.52 -7.59
N GLU A 156 12.05 -9.65 -6.93
CA GLU A 156 12.57 -10.94 -7.35
C GLU A 156 11.60 -11.60 -8.35
N ASP A 157 11.76 -11.30 -9.62
CA ASP A 157 11.11 -12.06 -10.67
C ASP A 157 11.73 -13.47 -10.70
N LEU A 158 10.94 -14.51 -10.37
CA LEU A 158 11.35 -15.91 -10.39
C LEU A 158 11.88 -16.37 -11.75
N ARG A 159 11.73 -15.56 -12.80
CA ARG A 159 12.21 -15.80 -14.16
C ARG A 159 13.47 -15.01 -14.51
N GLU A 160 14.01 -14.24 -13.58
CA GLU A 160 15.17 -13.42 -13.84
C GLU A 160 16.42 -14.28 -14.06
N PRO A 161 17.29 -13.98 -15.06
CA PRO A 161 18.53 -14.71 -15.27
C PRO A 161 19.45 -14.52 -14.06
N VAL A 162 20.07 -15.61 -13.60
CA VAL A 162 20.93 -15.68 -12.40
C VAL A 162 21.99 -14.57 -12.34
N LEU A 163 22.58 -14.20 -13.49
CA LEU A 163 23.59 -13.13 -13.56
C LEU A 163 23.03 -11.75 -13.19
N MET A 164 21.78 -11.49 -13.53
CA MET A 164 21.13 -10.21 -13.21
C MET A 164 20.78 -10.14 -11.72
N SER A 165 20.29 -11.22 -11.12
CA SER A 165 20.07 -11.36 -9.69
C SER A 165 21.36 -11.19 -8.89
N ILE A 166 22.48 -11.79 -9.35
CA ILE A 166 23.79 -11.59 -8.72
C ILE A 166 24.23 -10.12 -8.78
N SER A 167 24.06 -9.47 -9.93
CA SER A 167 24.45 -8.06 -10.12
C SER A 167 23.71 -7.10 -9.20
N LYS A 168 22.43 -7.38 -8.92
CA LYS A 168 21.61 -6.59 -7.98
C LYS A 168 22.09 -6.73 -6.53
N ARG A 169 22.50 -7.94 -6.13
CA ARG A 169 22.90 -8.25 -4.75
C ARG A 169 24.39 -7.97 -4.46
N LEU A 170 25.24 -8.02 -5.47
CA LEU A 170 26.69 -7.91 -5.33
C LEU A 170 27.15 -6.61 -4.63
N PRO A 171 26.61 -5.41 -4.96
CA PRO A 171 27.01 -4.18 -4.29
C PRO A 171 26.80 -4.21 -2.77
N TRP A 172 25.66 -4.74 -2.33
CA TRP A 172 25.35 -4.90 -0.91
C TRP A 172 26.29 -5.89 -0.21
N LEU A 173 26.55 -7.03 -0.84
CA LEU A 173 27.47 -8.04 -0.30
C LEU A 173 28.89 -7.49 -0.18
N ILE A 174 29.34 -6.67 -1.13
CA ILE A 174 30.65 -6.01 -1.07
C ILE A 174 30.71 -5.04 0.13
N ILE A 175 29.67 -4.25 0.36
CA ILE A 175 29.58 -3.34 1.51
C ILE A 175 29.65 -4.13 2.82
N LEU A 176 28.91 -5.21 2.93
CA LEU A 176 28.94 -6.07 4.12
C LEU A 176 30.32 -6.73 4.33
N LEU A 177 30.96 -7.16 3.24
CA LEU A 177 32.32 -7.71 3.29
C LEU A 177 33.33 -6.69 3.79
N LEU A 178 33.29 -5.46 3.26
CA LEU A 178 34.18 -4.38 3.70
C LEU A 178 33.95 -4.02 5.18
N LEU A 179 32.68 -3.94 5.59
CA LEU A 179 32.35 -3.69 6.99
C LEU A 179 32.85 -4.82 7.89
N GLY A 180 32.66 -6.07 7.46
CA GLY A 180 33.21 -7.25 8.18
C GLY A 180 34.76 -7.22 8.31
N MET A 181 35.47 -6.81 7.25
CA MET A 181 36.91 -6.62 7.27
C MET A 181 37.33 -5.55 8.27
N VAL A 182 36.62 -4.43 8.35
CA VAL A 182 36.88 -3.36 9.32
C VAL A 182 36.71 -3.90 10.75
N VAL A 183 35.60 -4.58 11.02
CA VAL A 183 35.32 -5.20 12.33
C VAL A 183 36.44 -6.23 12.69
N SER A 184 36.75 -7.11 11.73
CA SER A 184 37.82 -8.11 11.93
C SER A 184 39.18 -7.48 12.23
N SER A 185 39.51 -6.38 11.54
CA SER A 185 40.77 -5.64 11.79
C SER A 185 40.81 -5.05 13.21
N VAL A 186 39.70 -4.47 13.66
CA VAL A 186 39.58 -3.93 15.02
C VAL A 186 39.73 -5.05 16.05
N VAL A 187 39.07 -6.20 15.87
CA VAL A 187 39.19 -7.36 16.76
C VAL A 187 40.67 -7.86 16.80
N GLY A 188 41.33 -7.92 15.63
CA GLY A 188 42.73 -8.33 15.51
C GLY A 188 43.70 -7.43 16.27
N LEU A 189 43.44 -6.12 16.41
CA LEU A 189 44.24 -5.23 17.23
C LEU A 189 44.23 -5.59 18.72
N PHE A 190 43.20 -6.26 19.19
CA PHE A 190 43.02 -6.70 20.58
C PHE A 190 43.29 -8.20 20.77
N GLU A 191 43.81 -8.90 19.76
CA GLU A 191 44.03 -10.35 19.78
C GLU A 191 44.85 -10.80 20.99
N HIS A 192 45.94 -10.09 21.35
CA HIS A 192 46.73 -10.37 22.52
C HIS A 192 45.98 -10.31 23.86
N VAL A 193 44.95 -9.48 23.94
CA VAL A 193 44.11 -9.37 25.14
C VAL A 193 43.07 -10.49 25.15
N VAL A 194 42.55 -10.86 23.98
CA VAL A 194 41.53 -11.88 23.81
C VAL A 194 42.14 -13.29 24.04
N GLU A 195 43.34 -13.58 23.53
CA GLU A 195 44.01 -14.86 23.74
C GLU A 195 44.27 -15.20 25.22
N SER A 196 44.52 -14.18 26.06
CA SER A 196 44.71 -14.39 27.49
C SER A 196 43.42 -14.76 28.25
N LEU A 197 42.28 -14.57 27.63
CA LEU A 197 40.94 -14.78 28.23
C LEU A 197 40.14 -15.79 27.41
N THR A 198 40.43 -17.08 27.54
CA THR A 198 39.76 -18.19 26.83
C THR A 198 38.20 -18.11 26.92
N LEU A 199 37.72 -17.61 28.06
CA LEU A 199 36.28 -17.39 28.27
C LEU A 199 35.70 -16.37 27.29
N VAL A 200 36.41 -15.31 26.94
CA VAL A 200 35.95 -14.26 26.00
C VAL A 200 35.82 -14.84 24.61
N VAL A 201 36.76 -15.68 24.17
CA VAL A 201 36.72 -16.35 22.87
C VAL A 201 35.50 -17.25 22.73
N CYS A 202 35.19 -18.02 23.80
CA CYS A 202 34.01 -18.91 23.80
C CYS A 202 32.68 -18.15 23.66
N PHE A 203 32.57 -16.94 24.21
CA PHE A 203 31.36 -16.15 24.17
C PHE A 203 31.31 -15.14 23.01
N GLN A 204 32.39 -14.97 22.26
CA GLN A 204 32.48 -14.00 21.17
C GLN A 204 31.40 -14.20 20.12
N SER A 205 31.16 -15.43 19.67
CA SER A 205 30.12 -15.72 18.66
C SER A 205 28.70 -15.48 19.22
N LEU A 206 28.49 -15.80 20.50
CA LEU A 206 27.21 -15.56 21.16
C LEU A 206 26.91 -14.05 21.28
N VAL A 207 27.93 -13.25 21.64
CA VAL A 207 27.77 -11.79 21.73
C VAL A 207 27.51 -11.17 20.38
N LEU A 208 28.18 -11.63 19.32
CA LEU A 208 27.95 -11.17 17.94
C LEU A 208 26.54 -11.50 17.46
N ASP A 209 26.07 -12.71 17.71
CA ASP A 209 24.73 -13.16 17.36
C ASP A 209 23.65 -12.37 18.11
N MET A 210 23.82 -12.20 19.43
CA MET A 210 22.93 -11.38 20.24
C MET A 210 22.92 -9.91 19.80
N ALA A 211 24.06 -9.34 19.43
CA ALA A 211 24.16 -7.98 18.95
C ALA A 211 23.39 -7.80 17.62
N GLY A 212 23.48 -8.78 16.71
CA GLY A 212 22.72 -8.81 15.48
C GLY A 212 21.23 -8.85 15.73
N ASN A 213 20.77 -9.76 16.59
CA ASN A 213 19.37 -9.90 16.96
C ASN A 213 18.80 -8.64 17.64
N VAL A 214 19.54 -8.05 18.57
CA VAL A 214 19.13 -6.79 19.22
C VAL A 214 19.09 -5.64 18.23
N GLY A 215 20.05 -5.55 17.30
CA GLY A 215 20.06 -4.55 16.24
C GLY A 215 18.81 -4.62 15.38
N THR A 216 18.47 -5.81 14.89
CA THR A 216 17.27 -6.05 14.05
C THR A 216 16.00 -5.71 14.81
N GLN A 217 15.83 -6.18 16.05
CA GLN A 217 14.67 -5.88 16.87
C GLN A 217 14.55 -4.38 17.18
N SER A 218 15.66 -3.70 17.48
CA SER A 218 15.65 -2.25 17.74
C SER A 218 15.24 -1.46 16.52
N THR A 219 15.66 -1.86 15.32
CA THR A 219 15.26 -1.23 14.06
C THR A 219 13.76 -1.40 13.82
N GLN A 220 13.21 -2.61 14.04
CA GLN A 220 11.78 -2.88 13.88
C GLN A 220 10.93 -2.07 14.86
N ILE A 221 11.33 -2.03 16.15
CA ILE A 221 10.60 -1.25 17.17
C ILE A 221 10.72 0.25 16.89
N GLY A 222 11.91 0.74 16.50
CA GLY A 222 12.12 2.13 16.15
C GLY A 222 11.24 2.57 14.99
N ARG A 223 11.10 1.72 13.98
CA ARG A 223 10.26 1.96 12.80
C ARG A 223 8.77 1.97 13.16
N ALA A 224 8.29 1.00 13.95
CA ALA A 224 6.92 0.99 14.45
C ALA A 224 6.61 2.26 15.27
N SER A 225 7.52 2.68 16.16
CA SER A 225 7.34 3.89 16.98
C SER A 225 7.40 5.20 16.18
N CYS A 226 8.15 5.27 15.10
CA CYS A 226 8.13 6.42 14.19
C CYS A 226 6.81 6.48 13.42
N ARG A 227 6.26 5.33 13.06
CA ARG A 227 4.98 5.19 12.34
C ARG A 227 3.76 5.55 13.19
N GLU A 228 3.81 5.27 14.51
CA GLU A 228 2.73 5.64 15.45
C GLU A 228 2.74 7.14 15.85
N ARG A 229 3.78 7.91 15.49
CA ARG A 229 3.90 9.32 15.88
C ARG A 229 3.53 10.33 14.78
N VAL A 230 3.16 9.87 13.61
CA VAL A 230 2.65 10.67 12.50
C VAL A 230 1.15 10.55 12.45
#